data_b0e9e89dc1f6848338f4d4930d9bba02
#
_entry.id   b0e9e89dc1f6848338f4d4930d9bba02
#
_cell.length_a   1.000
_cell.length_b   1.000
_cell.length_c   1.000
_cell.angle_alpha   90.00
_cell.angle_beta   90.00
_cell.angle_gamma   90.00
#
_symmetry.space_group_name_H-M   'P 1'
#
loop_
_entity.id
_entity.type
_entity.pdbx_description
1 polymer ?
#
loop_
_entity_poly.entity_id
_entity_poly.type
_entity_poly.pdbx_seq_one_letter_code
_entity_poly.pdbx_strand_id
1 'polypeptide(L)'
;DGVEIGDNTVIKNCVELRENTIVGKDCYIDSRVSTSGNCEIGNNVTLRYDSIIARGCKIGDNTYVCPRVMTNNLDTKKIQIGGAIIGKNCFLGTNTVLHHGIKIGNNSITGTMSFVNKDIPENEIWIGSPAKFYKKN
;
A
#
# COMPACT_ATOMS: atom_id res chain seq x y z
N ASP A 1 -14.09 -14.81 -3.58
CA ASP A 1 -15.44 -14.28 -3.44
C ASP A 1 -15.40 -12.82 -3.02
N GLY A 2 -16.38 -12.01 -3.49
CA GLY A 2 -16.54 -10.63 -3.09
C GLY A 2 -15.49 -9.68 -3.63
N VAL A 3 -14.69 -10.07 -4.61
CA VAL A 3 -13.72 -9.18 -5.27
C VAL A 3 -14.50 -8.30 -6.26
N GLU A 4 -14.23 -6.99 -6.19
CA GLU A 4 -14.79 -6.01 -7.12
C GLU A 4 -13.67 -5.24 -7.79
N ILE A 5 -13.77 -4.98 -9.09
CA ILE A 5 -12.79 -4.25 -9.86
C ILE A 5 -13.51 -3.21 -10.69
N GLY A 6 -13.12 -1.95 -10.52
CA GLY A 6 -13.72 -0.82 -11.23
C GLY A 6 -13.34 -0.76 -12.70
N ASP A 7 -14.02 0.14 -13.42
CA ASP A 7 -13.86 0.31 -14.86
C ASP A 7 -12.46 0.76 -15.24
N ASN A 8 -11.98 0.33 -16.40
CA ASN A 8 -10.70 0.71 -17.00
C ASN A 8 -9.47 0.33 -16.15
N THR A 9 -9.65 -0.53 -15.16
CA THR A 9 -8.52 -1.04 -14.38
C THR A 9 -7.82 -2.15 -15.14
N VAL A 10 -6.48 -2.07 -15.20
CA VAL A 10 -5.64 -3.04 -15.89
C VAL A 10 -5.03 -3.99 -14.86
N ILE A 11 -5.22 -5.28 -15.06
CA ILE A 11 -4.66 -6.35 -14.22
C ILE A 11 -3.67 -7.13 -15.07
N LYS A 12 -2.40 -7.18 -14.67
CA LYS A 12 -1.36 -7.91 -15.40
C LYS A 12 -1.30 -9.37 -14.96
N ASN A 13 -0.18 -10.04 -15.22
CA ASN A 13 -0.06 -11.49 -15.07
C ASN A 13 0.14 -11.92 -13.60
N CYS A 14 -0.42 -13.06 -13.24
CA CYS A 14 -0.18 -13.72 -11.95
C CYS A 14 -0.55 -12.84 -10.74
N VAL A 15 -1.54 -11.97 -10.89
CA VAL A 15 -2.08 -11.17 -9.78
C VAL A 15 -3.04 -12.03 -8.97
N GLU A 16 -2.91 -11.99 -7.64
CA GLU A 16 -3.84 -12.66 -6.73
C GLU A 16 -4.59 -11.64 -5.89
N LEU A 17 -5.90 -11.58 -6.06
CA LEU A 17 -6.76 -10.73 -5.25
C LEU A 17 -7.63 -11.65 -4.38
N ARG A 18 -7.36 -11.68 -3.09
CA ARG A 18 -8.13 -12.52 -2.17
C ARG A 18 -9.47 -11.85 -1.81
N GLU A 19 -10.26 -12.61 -1.09
CA GLU A 19 -11.68 -12.29 -0.82
C GLU A 19 -11.90 -10.86 -0.33
N ASN A 20 -12.99 -10.27 -0.80
CA ASN A 20 -13.45 -8.92 -0.43
C ASN A 20 -12.43 -7.81 -0.71
N THR A 21 -11.52 -8.02 -1.67
CA THR A 21 -10.66 -6.96 -2.16
C THR A 21 -11.45 -6.09 -3.13
N ILE A 22 -11.50 -4.79 -2.86
CA ILE A 22 -12.16 -3.81 -3.71
C ILE A 22 -11.09 -2.98 -4.40
N VAL A 23 -11.10 -2.96 -5.72
CA VAL A 23 -10.20 -2.15 -6.54
C VAL A 23 -11.04 -1.11 -7.27
N GLY A 24 -10.64 0.14 -7.18
CA GLY A 24 -11.35 1.23 -7.85
C GLY A 24 -11.15 1.21 -9.38
N LYS A 25 -11.56 2.31 -10.03
CA LYS A 25 -11.43 2.49 -11.48
C LYS A 25 -10.08 3.09 -11.84
N ASP A 26 -9.68 2.92 -13.09
CA ASP A 26 -8.46 3.50 -13.67
C ASP A 26 -7.19 3.10 -12.93
N CYS A 27 -7.18 1.94 -12.30
CA CYS A 27 -6.01 1.41 -11.59
C CYS A 27 -5.10 0.62 -12.52
N TYR A 28 -3.84 0.48 -12.13
CA TYR A 28 -2.88 -0.39 -12.79
C TYR A 28 -2.30 -1.35 -11.77
N ILE A 29 -2.62 -2.63 -11.90
CA ILE A 29 -2.17 -3.69 -10.98
C ILE A 29 -1.18 -4.55 -11.74
N ASP A 30 0.10 -4.38 -11.44
CA ASP A 30 1.20 -5.01 -12.17
C ASP A 30 1.35 -6.48 -11.80
N SER A 31 2.24 -7.16 -12.52
CA SER A 31 2.44 -8.60 -12.39
C SER A 31 2.84 -9.01 -10.97
N ARG A 32 2.28 -10.12 -10.52
CA ARG A 32 2.57 -10.76 -9.24
C ARG A 32 2.26 -9.90 -7.99
N VAL A 33 1.42 -8.89 -8.15
CA VAL A 33 0.83 -8.20 -6.98
C VAL A 33 -0.11 -9.16 -6.28
N SER A 34 -0.08 -9.17 -4.95
CA SER A 34 -0.99 -10.00 -4.16
C SER A 34 -1.66 -9.18 -3.06
N THR A 35 -2.95 -9.41 -2.84
CA THR A 35 -3.67 -8.90 -1.67
C THR A 35 -4.08 -10.06 -0.78
N SER A 36 -4.05 -9.86 0.54
CA SER A 36 -4.43 -10.88 1.51
C SER A 36 -5.92 -10.87 1.88
N GLY A 37 -6.70 -10.02 1.22
CA GLY A 37 -8.15 -9.92 1.44
C GLY A 37 -8.58 -8.73 2.27
N ASN A 38 -9.85 -8.38 2.19
CA ASN A 38 -10.45 -7.22 2.87
C ASN A 38 -9.66 -5.92 2.64
N CYS A 39 -9.08 -5.77 1.46
CA CYS A 39 -8.32 -4.58 1.09
C CYS A 39 -9.22 -3.63 0.29
N GLU A 40 -9.01 -2.34 0.49
CA GLU A 40 -9.71 -1.30 -0.28
C GLU A 40 -8.67 -0.46 -1.02
N ILE A 41 -8.70 -0.52 -2.34
CA ILE A 41 -7.79 0.21 -3.21
C ILE A 41 -8.62 1.23 -3.96
N GLY A 42 -8.27 2.51 -3.81
CA GLY A 42 -9.01 3.61 -4.40
C GLY A 42 -8.91 3.68 -5.92
N ASN A 43 -9.24 4.84 -6.48
CA ASN A 43 -9.20 5.08 -7.91
C ASN A 43 -7.81 5.57 -8.34
N ASN A 44 -7.45 5.25 -9.58
CA ASN A 44 -6.19 5.72 -10.18
C ASN A 44 -4.97 5.36 -9.34
N VAL A 45 -5.00 4.18 -8.72
CA VAL A 45 -3.89 3.65 -7.93
C VAL A 45 -3.03 2.76 -8.81
N THR A 46 -1.71 2.88 -8.67
CA THR A 46 -0.76 1.98 -9.31
C THR A 46 -0.11 1.10 -8.25
N LEU A 47 -0.21 -0.21 -8.41
CA LEU A 47 0.54 -1.19 -7.62
C LEU A 47 1.53 -1.85 -8.57
N ARG A 48 2.82 -1.58 -8.35
CA ARG A 48 3.86 -2.15 -9.20
C ARG A 48 4.17 -3.59 -8.78
N TYR A 49 4.86 -4.30 -9.66
CA TYR A 49 5.07 -5.75 -9.57
C TYR A 49 5.67 -6.19 -8.22
N ASP A 50 5.27 -7.38 -7.79
CA ASP A 50 5.72 -8.05 -6.56
C ASP A 50 5.36 -7.29 -5.27
N SER A 51 4.49 -6.29 -5.30
CA SER A 51 4.03 -5.66 -4.07
C SER A 51 2.99 -6.55 -3.37
N ILE A 52 3.02 -6.55 -2.05
CA ILE A 52 2.14 -7.37 -1.21
C ILE A 52 1.32 -6.44 -0.32
N ILE A 53 0.01 -6.53 -0.47
CA ILE A 53 -0.96 -5.71 0.29
C ILE A 53 -1.63 -6.61 1.32
N ALA A 54 -1.26 -6.45 2.57
CA ALA A 54 -1.73 -7.27 3.67
C ALA A 54 -3.23 -7.06 3.94
N ARG A 55 -3.83 -8.01 4.61
CA ARG A 55 -5.26 -7.99 4.93
C ARG A 55 -5.64 -6.70 5.65
N GLY A 56 -6.71 -6.08 5.19
CA GLY A 56 -7.26 -4.88 5.78
C GLY A 56 -6.55 -3.58 5.43
N CYS A 57 -5.57 -3.59 4.54
CA CYS A 57 -4.97 -2.36 4.05
C CYS A 57 -5.96 -1.53 3.24
N LYS A 58 -5.84 -0.21 3.38
CA LYS A 58 -6.58 0.75 2.57
C LYS A 58 -5.59 1.67 1.87
N ILE A 59 -5.80 1.91 0.59
CA ILE A 59 -4.94 2.78 -0.23
C ILE A 59 -5.82 3.84 -0.88
N GLY A 60 -5.50 5.09 -0.62
CA GLY A 60 -6.25 6.22 -1.15
C GLY A 60 -5.99 6.48 -2.63
N ASP A 61 -6.86 7.30 -3.22
CA ASP A 61 -6.81 7.62 -4.65
C ASP A 61 -5.47 8.22 -5.07
N ASN A 62 -5.08 7.97 -6.31
CA ASN A 62 -3.89 8.55 -6.95
C ASN A 62 -2.56 8.17 -6.27
N THR A 63 -2.54 7.15 -5.44
CA THR A 63 -1.33 6.68 -4.78
C THR A 63 -0.55 5.73 -5.69
N TYR A 64 0.76 5.89 -5.67
CA TYR A 64 1.68 5.08 -6.45
C TYR A 64 2.52 4.21 -5.51
N VAL A 65 2.41 2.90 -5.66
CA VAL A 65 3.14 1.91 -4.86
C VAL A 65 4.20 1.26 -5.75
N CYS A 66 5.46 1.54 -5.45
CA CYS A 66 6.59 1.04 -6.22
C CYS A 66 6.76 -0.48 -6.08
N PRO A 67 7.62 -1.10 -6.94
CA PRO A 67 7.84 -2.54 -6.86
C PRO A 67 8.30 -3.02 -5.50
N ARG A 68 7.84 -4.21 -5.12
CA ARG A 68 8.24 -4.93 -3.91
C ARG A 68 7.96 -4.19 -2.60
N VAL A 69 7.00 -3.29 -2.60
CA VAL A 69 6.49 -2.74 -1.34
C VAL A 69 5.79 -3.85 -0.57
N MET A 70 6.11 -3.96 0.71
CA MET A 70 5.56 -4.98 1.59
C MET A 70 4.79 -4.33 2.73
N THR A 71 3.59 -4.81 3.00
CA THR A 71 2.81 -4.37 4.15
C THR A 71 2.54 -5.54 5.09
N ASN A 72 2.40 -5.25 6.37
CA ASN A 72 2.14 -6.24 7.42
C ASN A 72 0.79 -5.97 8.09
N ASN A 73 0.23 -6.98 8.77
CA ASN A 73 -1.01 -6.83 9.52
C ASN A 73 -1.01 -7.56 10.87
N LEU A 74 0.05 -8.29 11.18
CA LEU A 74 0.17 -9.06 12.43
C LEU A 74 1.32 -8.53 13.28
N ASP A 75 1.16 -8.59 14.58
CA ASP A 75 2.25 -8.41 15.51
C ASP A 75 3.01 -9.74 15.76
N THR A 76 4.04 -9.71 16.60
CA THR A 76 4.85 -10.89 16.91
C THR A 76 4.10 -11.97 17.69
N LYS A 77 2.97 -11.64 18.27
CA LYS A 77 2.08 -12.59 18.95
C LYS A 77 1.05 -13.18 18.01
N LYS A 78 1.13 -12.86 16.72
CA LYS A 78 0.19 -13.28 15.67
C LYS A 78 -1.21 -12.67 15.87
N ILE A 79 -1.28 -11.55 16.59
CA ILE A 79 -2.53 -10.81 16.74
C ILE A 79 -2.68 -9.90 15.53
N GLN A 80 -3.86 -9.95 14.93
CA GLN A 80 -4.17 -9.13 13.77
C GLN A 80 -4.43 -7.68 14.21
N ILE A 81 -3.44 -6.84 14.01
CA ILE A 81 -3.52 -5.41 14.38
C ILE A 81 -4.28 -4.61 13.31
N GLY A 82 -4.24 -5.09 12.08
CA GLY A 82 -4.82 -4.42 10.92
C GLY A 82 -3.75 -4.02 9.93
N GLY A 83 -4.15 -3.80 8.69
CA GLY A 83 -3.27 -3.34 7.63
C GLY A 83 -3.01 -1.84 7.73
N ALA A 84 -2.04 -1.38 6.98
CA ALA A 84 -1.73 0.05 6.90
C ALA A 84 -2.87 0.82 6.22
N ILE A 85 -3.08 2.05 6.65
CA ILE A 85 -4.00 2.99 6.03
C ILE A 85 -3.17 4.04 5.29
N ILE A 86 -3.14 3.97 3.98
CA ILE A 86 -2.33 4.84 3.13
C ILE A 86 -3.25 5.88 2.51
N GLY A 87 -2.88 7.13 2.64
CA GLY A 87 -3.67 8.26 2.16
C GLY A 87 -3.69 8.40 0.64
N LYS A 88 -4.19 9.53 0.19
CA LYS A 88 -4.27 9.90 -1.24
C LYS A 88 -2.98 10.56 -1.69
N ASN A 89 -2.69 10.44 -2.98
CA ASN A 89 -1.55 11.11 -3.61
C ASN A 89 -0.20 10.77 -2.96
N CYS A 90 -0.06 9.57 -2.41
CA CYS A 90 1.17 9.12 -1.79
C CYS A 90 2.08 8.45 -2.82
N PHE A 91 3.37 8.41 -2.52
CA PHE A 91 4.35 7.67 -3.30
C PHE A 91 5.17 6.80 -2.34
N LEU A 92 5.06 5.49 -2.48
CA LEU A 92 5.81 4.54 -1.66
C LEU A 92 6.98 4.01 -2.47
N GLY A 93 8.20 4.33 -2.06
CA GLY A 93 9.42 3.95 -2.77
C GLY A 93 9.65 2.44 -2.80
N THR A 94 10.45 2.00 -3.77
CA THR A 94 10.78 0.58 -3.97
C THR A 94 11.29 -0.08 -2.69
N ASN A 95 10.82 -1.29 -2.41
CA ASN A 95 11.19 -2.07 -1.22
C ASN A 95 10.85 -1.39 0.12
N THR A 96 9.92 -0.44 0.13
CA THR A 96 9.39 0.08 1.39
C THR A 96 8.64 -1.04 2.12
N VAL A 97 8.88 -1.15 3.43
CA VAL A 97 8.12 -2.06 4.29
C VAL A 97 7.30 -1.21 5.27
N LEU A 98 5.99 -1.46 5.29
CA LEU A 98 5.09 -0.79 6.22
C LEU A 98 4.73 -1.75 7.35
N HIS A 99 4.97 -1.32 8.57
CA HIS A 99 4.57 -2.06 9.76
C HIS A 99 3.04 -2.15 9.86
N HIS A 100 2.54 -3.09 10.64
CA HIS A 100 1.10 -3.24 10.86
C HIS A 100 0.50 -1.99 11.52
N GLY A 101 -0.75 -1.68 11.19
CA GLY A 101 -1.55 -0.67 11.86
C GLY A 101 -1.10 0.78 11.72
N ILE A 102 -0.14 1.08 10.85
CA ILE A 102 0.32 2.46 10.67
C ILE A 102 -0.55 3.24 9.69
N LYS A 103 -0.47 4.55 9.80
CA LYS A 103 -1.16 5.48 8.89
C LYS A 103 -0.15 6.34 8.17
N ILE A 104 -0.35 6.50 6.86
CA ILE A 104 0.43 7.40 6.02
C ILE A 104 -0.49 8.50 5.54
N GLY A 105 -0.18 9.73 5.89
CA GLY A 105 -1.00 10.89 5.55
C GLY A 105 -0.96 11.20 4.06
N ASN A 106 -1.93 11.98 3.59
CA ASN A 106 -2.01 12.37 2.18
C ASN A 106 -0.75 13.11 1.71
N ASN A 107 -0.42 12.96 0.44
CA ASN A 107 0.71 13.63 -0.20
C ASN A 107 2.07 13.32 0.43
N SER A 108 2.21 12.16 1.07
CA SER A 108 3.46 11.77 1.72
C SER A 108 4.24 10.81 0.84
N ILE A 109 5.55 10.76 1.06
CA ILE A 109 6.49 9.97 0.28
C ILE A 109 7.34 9.14 1.23
N THR A 110 7.55 7.86 0.91
CA THR A 110 8.59 7.05 1.55
C THR A 110 9.73 6.83 0.56
N GLY A 111 10.96 6.95 1.03
CA GLY A 111 12.13 6.68 0.20
C GLY A 111 12.34 5.19 -0.04
N THR A 112 13.15 4.87 -1.05
CA THR A 112 13.53 3.49 -1.37
C THR A 112 14.16 2.80 -0.15
N MET A 113 13.80 1.54 0.09
CA MET A 113 14.34 0.70 1.17
C MET A 113 13.98 1.21 2.57
N SER A 114 12.92 1.98 2.71
CA SER A 114 12.49 2.49 4.02
C SER A 114 11.70 1.45 4.80
N PHE A 115 11.92 1.40 6.11
CA PHE A 115 11.06 0.66 7.03
C PHE A 115 10.24 1.63 7.87
N VAL A 116 8.95 1.69 7.63
CA VAL A 116 8.03 2.62 8.29
C VAL A 116 7.36 1.92 9.47
N ASN A 117 7.74 2.30 10.69
CA ASN A 117 7.17 1.74 11.91
C ASN A 117 6.44 2.79 12.78
N LYS A 118 6.21 3.97 12.24
CA LYS A 118 5.46 5.05 12.88
C LYS A 118 4.57 5.72 11.84
N ASP A 119 3.49 6.33 12.30
CA ASP A 119 2.61 7.10 11.41
C ASP A 119 3.36 8.24 10.75
N ILE A 120 3.08 8.47 9.47
CA ILE A 120 3.66 9.57 8.71
C ILE A 120 2.57 10.64 8.53
N PRO A 121 2.81 11.87 9.02
CA PRO A 121 1.88 12.98 8.78
C PRO A 121 1.73 13.34 7.31
N GLU A 122 0.70 14.11 6.99
CA GLU A 122 0.49 14.62 5.63
C GLU A 122 1.65 15.50 5.16
N ASN A 123 1.91 15.47 3.87
CA ASN A 123 2.87 16.35 3.20
C ASN A 123 4.31 16.20 3.73
N GLU A 124 4.71 14.99 4.07
CA GLU A 124 6.05 14.72 4.57
C GLU A 124 6.75 13.63 3.77
N ILE A 125 8.06 13.75 3.67
CA ILE A 125 8.94 12.74 3.09
C ILE A 125 9.72 12.09 4.23
N TRP A 126 9.62 10.77 4.32
CA TRP A 126 10.31 9.96 5.32
C TRP A 126 11.21 8.93 4.64
N ILE A 127 12.41 8.75 5.15
CA ILE A 127 13.38 7.82 4.59
C ILE A 127 14.14 7.06 5.68
N GLY A 128 14.65 5.91 5.33
CA GLY A 128 15.55 5.13 6.18
C GLY A 128 14.89 3.93 6.84
N SER A 129 15.70 3.21 7.61
CA SER A 129 15.27 2.02 8.35
C SER A 129 15.84 2.07 9.77
N PRO A 130 15.05 2.46 10.78
CA PRO A 130 13.65 2.89 10.68
C PRO A 130 13.53 4.23 9.95
N ALA A 131 12.41 4.40 9.24
CA ALA A 131 12.15 5.64 8.51
C ALA A 131 11.97 6.83 9.48
N LYS A 132 12.54 7.96 9.10
CA LYS A 132 12.46 9.21 9.86
C LYS A 132 12.14 10.37 8.93
N PHE A 133 11.58 11.41 9.49
CA PHE A 133 11.30 12.64 8.76
C PHE A 133 12.54 13.15 8.04
N TYR A 134 12.41 13.43 6.76
CA TYR A 134 13.48 13.98 5.93
C TYR A 134 13.21 15.45 5.63
N LYS A 135 12.06 15.75 5.04
CA LYS A 135 11.62 17.12 4.76
C LYS A 135 10.13 17.15 4.41
N LYS A 136 9.58 18.36 4.33
CA LYS A 136 8.23 18.56 3.80
C LYS A 136 8.19 18.26 2.29
N ASN A 137 7.07 17.75 1.87
CA ASN A 137 6.81 17.48 0.45
C ASN A 137 6.04 18.63 -0.18
#